data_b39580d20253139059f5678421cca7a0
#
_entry.id   b39580d20253139059f5678421cca7a0
#
_cell.length_a   1.000
_cell.length_b   1.000
_cell.length_c   1.000
_cell.angle_alpha   90.00
_cell.angle_beta   90.00
_cell.angle_gamma   90.00
#
_symmetry.space_group_name_H-M   'P 1'
#
loop_
_entity.id
_entity.type
_entity.pdbx_description
1 polymer ?
#
loop_
_entity_poly.entity_id
_entity_poly.type
_entity_poly.pdbx_seq_one_letter_code
_entity_poly.pdbx_strand_id
1 'polypeptide(L)'
;MPTPVSILPTDSEGLLKLLRHKEGTWVQWGIACQMLQKMGENSLAIFENTGFEPVQQNQIVVASQVYASLQAGNATDIVLAHFEQKGSDILNELRVLNQSERVAMATFALEKNLDVLEAKDVVKAIKEASSVANLPEGFTRHPGDAVVLQVLKAAQGKIDPQERTRLIARGLRFAHSEKARSAIERLLTDMANPSKKKAPKLPNFRYDSEDSIPRILPVVGTLPMSIEQFKAVPFTDEMTPFGIVHSSSESTWATLPGWFVVHEAEDGVIVSCNTDTLQAAITQEEVVSTIRNRVEDVLVLVDRAQRDWDENGYFAIADEDGNLKFAWFES
;
A
#
# COMPACT_ATOMS: atom_id res chain seq x y z
N MET A 1 -7.83 -40.56 -11.19
CA MET A 1 -7.38 -40.80 -12.58
C MET A 1 -7.70 -39.53 -13.35
N PRO A 2 -6.75 -38.87 -14.03
CA PRO A 2 -7.07 -37.75 -14.87
C PRO A 2 -8.02 -38.24 -15.98
N THR A 3 -9.13 -37.54 -16.13
CA THR A 3 -10.11 -37.80 -17.21
C THR A 3 -9.37 -37.66 -18.53
N PRO A 4 -9.53 -38.60 -19.51
CA PRO A 4 -8.87 -38.47 -20.80
C PRO A 4 -9.27 -37.13 -21.38
N VAL A 5 -8.29 -36.36 -21.86
CA VAL A 5 -8.52 -35.13 -22.63
C VAL A 5 -9.44 -35.53 -23.80
N SER A 6 -10.74 -35.26 -23.69
CA SER A 6 -11.64 -35.40 -24.79
C SER A 6 -11.14 -34.44 -25.86
N ILE A 7 -10.76 -35.01 -27.02
CA ILE A 7 -10.22 -34.23 -28.12
C ILE A 7 -11.33 -33.25 -28.55
N LEU A 8 -11.09 -31.96 -28.35
CA LEU A 8 -12.03 -30.93 -28.78
C LEU A 8 -12.21 -31.02 -30.30
N PRO A 9 -13.43 -30.81 -30.82
CA PRO A 9 -13.63 -30.64 -32.24
C PRO A 9 -12.73 -29.54 -32.81
N THR A 10 -12.27 -29.69 -34.03
CA THR A 10 -11.42 -28.71 -34.71
C THR A 10 -12.18 -27.83 -35.67
N ASP A 11 -13.43 -28.17 -35.97
CA ASP A 11 -14.34 -27.46 -36.87
C ASP A 11 -15.31 -26.57 -36.09
N SER A 12 -15.76 -25.49 -36.72
CA SER A 12 -16.67 -24.50 -36.08
C SER A 12 -17.99 -25.13 -35.65
N GLU A 13 -18.59 -26.01 -36.48
CA GLU A 13 -19.86 -26.62 -36.17
C GLU A 13 -19.79 -27.54 -34.95
N GLY A 14 -18.76 -28.36 -34.84
CA GLY A 14 -18.49 -29.21 -33.67
C GLY A 14 -18.30 -28.42 -32.40
N LEU A 15 -17.54 -27.30 -32.45
CA LEU A 15 -17.33 -26.42 -31.32
C LEU A 15 -18.63 -25.72 -30.86
N LEU A 16 -19.43 -25.21 -31.80
CA LEU A 16 -20.74 -24.62 -31.50
C LEU A 16 -21.70 -25.65 -30.89
N LYS A 17 -21.70 -26.91 -31.39
CA LYS A 17 -22.49 -27.98 -30.81
C LYS A 17 -22.10 -28.31 -29.39
N LEU A 18 -20.78 -28.43 -29.12
CA LEU A 18 -20.22 -28.64 -27.76
C LEU A 18 -20.70 -27.56 -26.80
N LEU A 19 -20.60 -26.30 -27.20
CA LEU A 19 -21.01 -25.16 -26.36
C LEU A 19 -22.53 -25.13 -26.14
N ARG A 20 -23.33 -25.38 -27.19
CA ARG A 20 -24.81 -25.42 -27.12
C ARG A 20 -25.32 -26.47 -26.15
N HIS A 21 -24.69 -27.65 -26.16
CA HIS A 21 -25.08 -28.75 -25.27
C HIS A 21 -24.36 -28.72 -23.92
N LYS A 22 -23.43 -27.74 -23.70
CA LYS A 22 -22.58 -27.63 -22.53
C LYS A 22 -21.83 -28.93 -22.20
N GLU A 23 -21.34 -29.60 -23.27
CA GLU A 23 -20.58 -30.83 -23.10
C GLU A 23 -19.19 -30.54 -22.55
N GLY A 24 -18.69 -31.40 -21.63
CA GLY A 24 -17.38 -31.27 -21.02
C GLY A 24 -17.32 -30.27 -19.85
N THR A 25 -16.13 -29.70 -19.65
CA THR A 25 -15.87 -28.77 -18.56
C THR A 25 -15.89 -27.33 -19.05
N TRP A 26 -16.05 -26.40 -18.11
CA TRP A 26 -15.97 -24.95 -18.41
C TRP A 26 -14.62 -24.56 -19.04
N VAL A 27 -13.52 -25.29 -18.71
CA VAL A 27 -12.20 -25.10 -19.32
C VAL A 27 -12.26 -25.37 -20.82
N GLN A 28 -12.92 -26.48 -21.22
CA GLN A 28 -13.14 -26.85 -22.62
C GLN A 28 -14.03 -25.83 -23.34
N TRP A 29 -15.06 -25.30 -22.66
CA TRP A 29 -15.89 -24.22 -23.23
C TRP A 29 -15.08 -22.93 -23.47
N GLY A 30 -14.17 -22.55 -22.52
CA GLY A 30 -13.28 -21.41 -22.70
C GLY A 30 -12.35 -21.59 -23.90
N ILE A 31 -11.76 -22.78 -24.06
CA ILE A 31 -10.93 -23.12 -25.23
C ILE A 31 -11.75 -23.11 -26.53
N ALA A 32 -12.95 -23.68 -26.52
CA ALA A 32 -13.85 -23.69 -27.69
C ALA A 32 -14.23 -22.27 -28.11
N CYS A 33 -14.61 -21.40 -27.17
CA CYS A 33 -14.87 -19.98 -27.45
C CYS A 33 -13.67 -19.29 -28.07
N GLN A 34 -12.46 -19.51 -27.51
CA GLN A 34 -11.24 -18.94 -28.05
C GLN A 34 -10.91 -19.43 -29.47
N MET A 35 -11.16 -20.72 -29.76
CA MET A 35 -10.96 -21.28 -31.10
C MET A 35 -11.94 -20.67 -32.09
N LEU A 36 -13.22 -20.57 -31.76
CA LEU A 36 -14.24 -19.95 -32.62
C LEU A 36 -13.87 -18.49 -32.94
N GLN A 37 -13.46 -17.71 -31.92
CA GLN A 37 -13.02 -16.34 -32.13
C GLN A 37 -11.78 -16.23 -33.04
N LYS A 38 -10.83 -17.18 -32.94
CA LYS A 38 -9.69 -17.26 -33.86
C LYS A 38 -10.06 -17.66 -35.29
N MET A 39 -11.13 -18.41 -35.46
CA MET A 39 -11.69 -18.75 -36.77
C MET A 39 -12.49 -17.61 -37.42
N GLY A 40 -12.66 -16.48 -36.68
CA GLY A 40 -13.37 -15.30 -37.20
C GLY A 40 -14.81 -15.18 -36.75
N GLU A 41 -15.32 -16.11 -35.94
CA GLU A 41 -16.65 -15.98 -35.34
C GLU A 41 -16.70 -14.82 -34.36
N ASN A 42 -17.65 -13.90 -34.51
CA ASN A 42 -17.83 -12.83 -33.58
C ASN A 42 -18.60 -13.29 -32.32
N SER A 43 -18.45 -12.55 -31.20
CA SER A 43 -19.08 -12.92 -29.94
C SER A 43 -20.61 -12.94 -29.98
N LEU A 44 -21.24 -12.15 -30.86
CA LEU A 44 -22.70 -12.16 -31.04
C LEU A 44 -23.15 -13.42 -31.77
N ALA A 45 -22.48 -13.85 -32.86
CA ALA A 45 -22.77 -15.08 -33.55
C ALA A 45 -22.60 -16.32 -32.63
N ILE A 46 -21.56 -16.33 -31.79
CA ILE A 46 -21.39 -17.38 -30.76
C ILE A 46 -22.58 -17.38 -29.80
N PHE A 47 -23.00 -16.19 -29.33
CA PHE A 47 -24.16 -16.06 -28.43
C PHE A 47 -25.46 -16.59 -29.08
N GLU A 48 -25.76 -16.15 -30.28
CA GLU A 48 -26.96 -16.56 -31.00
C GLU A 48 -27.04 -18.09 -31.21
N ASN A 49 -25.87 -18.72 -31.43
CA ASN A 49 -25.81 -20.18 -31.69
C ASN A 49 -25.72 -21.02 -30.40
N THR A 50 -25.25 -20.48 -29.28
CA THR A 50 -24.91 -21.27 -28.09
C THR A 50 -25.57 -20.80 -26.80
N GLY A 51 -26.04 -19.54 -26.76
CA GLY A 51 -26.58 -18.90 -25.57
C GLY A 51 -25.49 -18.37 -24.58
N PHE A 52 -24.19 -18.47 -24.92
CA PHE A 52 -23.13 -17.88 -24.11
C PHE A 52 -23.00 -16.38 -24.37
N GLU A 53 -23.36 -15.56 -23.40
CA GLU A 53 -23.23 -14.09 -23.51
C GLU A 53 -21.79 -13.63 -23.74
N PRO A 54 -21.54 -12.52 -24.46
CA PRO A 54 -20.19 -12.02 -24.74
C PRO A 54 -19.34 -11.82 -23.50
N VAL A 55 -19.92 -11.34 -22.39
CA VAL A 55 -19.24 -11.16 -21.11
C VAL A 55 -18.82 -12.51 -20.52
N GLN A 56 -19.70 -13.51 -20.58
CA GLN A 56 -19.43 -14.86 -20.11
C GLN A 56 -18.38 -15.56 -20.97
N GLN A 57 -18.43 -15.41 -22.31
CA GLN A 57 -17.38 -15.90 -23.20
C GLN A 57 -16.01 -15.38 -22.82
N ASN A 58 -15.88 -14.05 -22.64
CA ASN A 58 -14.63 -13.43 -22.25
C ASN A 58 -14.13 -13.96 -20.90
N GLN A 59 -15.01 -14.08 -19.91
CA GLN A 59 -14.68 -14.58 -18.59
C GLN A 59 -14.11 -15.99 -18.65
N ILE A 60 -14.78 -16.94 -19.33
CA ILE A 60 -14.34 -18.34 -19.42
C ILE A 60 -13.09 -18.50 -20.29
N VAL A 61 -12.91 -17.68 -21.33
CA VAL A 61 -11.69 -17.67 -22.15
C VAL A 61 -10.49 -17.25 -21.29
N VAL A 62 -10.59 -16.15 -20.55
CA VAL A 62 -9.52 -15.68 -19.68
C VAL A 62 -9.24 -16.69 -18.56
N ALA A 63 -10.28 -17.22 -17.93
CA ALA A 63 -10.13 -18.22 -16.88
C ALA A 63 -9.47 -19.52 -17.40
N SER A 64 -9.79 -19.98 -18.63
CA SER A 64 -9.16 -21.16 -19.23
C SER A 64 -7.66 -20.94 -19.51
N GLN A 65 -7.26 -19.73 -19.90
CA GLN A 65 -5.85 -19.37 -20.06
C GLN A 65 -5.11 -19.36 -18.70
N VAL A 66 -5.76 -18.87 -17.63
CA VAL A 66 -5.22 -18.95 -16.28
C VAL A 66 -5.09 -20.41 -15.84
N TYR A 67 -6.09 -21.25 -16.12
CA TYR A 67 -6.03 -22.69 -15.84
C TYR A 67 -4.84 -23.37 -16.54
N ALA A 68 -4.64 -23.10 -17.82
CA ALA A 68 -3.47 -23.57 -18.57
C ALA A 68 -2.14 -23.08 -17.93
N SER A 69 -2.14 -21.85 -17.42
CA SER A 69 -0.98 -21.30 -16.67
C SER A 69 -0.74 -22.04 -15.35
N LEU A 70 -1.78 -22.53 -14.65
CA LEU A 70 -1.63 -23.37 -13.46
C LEU A 70 -1.01 -24.72 -13.80
N GLN A 71 -1.45 -25.35 -14.90
CA GLN A 71 -0.88 -26.61 -15.39
C GLN A 71 0.61 -26.45 -15.73
N ALA A 72 0.97 -25.41 -16.49
CA ALA A 72 2.35 -25.10 -16.85
C ALA A 72 3.20 -24.69 -15.63
N GLY A 73 2.60 -24.17 -14.56
CA GLY A 73 3.23 -23.80 -13.31
C GLY A 73 3.34 -24.94 -12.29
N ASN A 74 3.01 -26.19 -12.70
CA ASN A 74 3.04 -27.38 -11.86
C ASN A 74 2.16 -27.28 -10.59
N ALA A 75 0.97 -26.72 -10.72
CA ALA A 75 -0.04 -26.79 -9.67
C ALA A 75 -0.36 -28.28 -9.36
N THR A 76 -0.68 -28.59 -8.11
CA THR A 76 -0.98 -29.97 -7.71
C THR A 76 -2.24 -30.51 -8.40
N ASP A 77 -2.30 -31.83 -8.62
CA ASP A 77 -3.46 -32.49 -9.24
C ASP A 77 -4.76 -32.17 -8.51
N ILE A 78 -4.72 -32.00 -7.20
CA ILE A 78 -5.89 -31.66 -6.38
C ILE A 78 -6.41 -30.27 -6.75
N VAL A 79 -5.53 -29.29 -6.90
CA VAL A 79 -5.86 -27.93 -7.30
C VAL A 79 -6.41 -27.91 -8.73
N LEU A 80 -5.74 -28.60 -9.64
CA LEU A 80 -6.19 -28.72 -11.04
C LEU A 80 -7.55 -29.37 -11.14
N ALA A 81 -7.78 -30.52 -10.49
CA ALA A 81 -9.06 -31.22 -10.51
C ALA A 81 -10.19 -30.36 -9.92
N HIS A 82 -9.93 -29.61 -8.86
CA HIS A 82 -10.93 -28.70 -8.30
C HIS A 82 -11.32 -27.60 -9.28
N PHE A 83 -10.33 -26.90 -9.83
CA PHE A 83 -10.60 -25.77 -10.75
C PHE A 83 -11.03 -26.21 -12.14
N GLU A 84 -10.81 -27.44 -12.55
CA GLU A 84 -11.38 -27.96 -13.79
C GLU A 84 -12.92 -28.07 -13.72
N GLN A 85 -13.46 -28.36 -12.54
CA GLN A 85 -14.90 -28.54 -12.36
C GLN A 85 -15.62 -27.22 -12.04
N LYS A 86 -15.01 -26.34 -11.25
CA LYS A 86 -15.63 -25.10 -10.77
C LYS A 86 -14.60 -24.02 -10.48
N GLY A 87 -15.02 -22.76 -10.33
CA GLY A 87 -14.16 -21.66 -9.93
C GLY A 87 -13.57 -20.87 -11.10
N SER A 88 -14.20 -20.89 -12.28
CA SER A 88 -13.82 -20.05 -13.42
C SER A 88 -13.83 -18.56 -13.08
N ASP A 89 -14.73 -18.13 -12.21
CA ASP A 89 -14.84 -16.78 -11.67
C ASP A 89 -13.62 -16.40 -10.79
N ILE A 90 -13.22 -17.30 -9.91
CA ILE A 90 -11.98 -17.12 -9.10
C ILE A 90 -10.77 -17.05 -10.03
N LEU A 91 -10.61 -18.00 -10.95
CA LEU A 91 -9.46 -17.99 -11.87
C LEU A 91 -9.41 -16.74 -12.75
N ASN A 92 -10.56 -16.20 -13.13
CA ASN A 92 -10.61 -14.93 -13.86
C ASN A 92 -10.00 -13.77 -13.07
N GLU A 93 -10.16 -13.74 -11.73
CA GLU A 93 -9.51 -12.72 -10.88
C GLU A 93 -7.99 -12.88 -10.84
N LEU A 94 -7.47 -14.11 -11.01
CA LEU A 94 -6.03 -14.38 -10.98
C LEU A 94 -5.28 -13.93 -12.25
N ARG A 95 -5.97 -13.45 -13.27
CA ARG A 95 -5.38 -13.04 -14.57
C ARG A 95 -4.28 -11.98 -14.44
N VAL A 96 -4.36 -11.13 -13.41
CA VAL A 96 -3.41 -10.02 -13.16
C VAL A 96 -2.14 -10.47 -12.45
N LEU A 97 -2.07 -11.71 -11.98
CA LEU A 97 -0.93 -12.29 -11.28
C LEU A 97 0.04 -12.95 -12.27
N ASN A 98 1.31 -13.07 -11.88
CA ASN A 98 2.27 -13.89 -12.63
C ASN A 98 2.03 -15.40 -12.37
N GLN A 99 2.71 -16.27 -13.12
CA GLN A 99 2.47 -17.72 -13.08
C GLN A 99 2.67 -18.31 -11.68
N SER A 100 3.76 -17.97 -10.99
CA SER A 100 4.03 -18.50 -9.65
C SER A 100 3.00 -17.99 -8.61
N GLU A 101 2.62 -16.73 -8.71
CA GLU A 101 1.57 -16.15 -7.86
C GLU A 101 0.19 -16.80 -8.13
N ARG A 102 -0.13 -17.13 -9.40
CA ARG A 102 -1.36 -17.85 -9.75
C ARG A 102 -1.43 -19.21 -9.07
N VAL A 103 -0.36 -19.99 -9.15
CA VAL A 103 -0.29 -21.32 -8.50
C VAL A 103 -0.45 -21.19 -6.99
N ALA A 104 0.30 -20.29 -6.35
CA ALA A 104 0.21 -20.06 -4.92
C ALA A 104 -1.20 -19.60 -4.50
N MET A 105 -1.81 -18.68 -5.28
CA MET A 105 -3.14 -18.17 -5.00
C MET A 105 -4.24 -19.22 -5.23
N ALA A 106 -4.15 -20.03 -6.27
CA ALA A 106 -5.11 -21.11 -6.52
C ALA A 106 -5.06 -22.16 -5.41
N THR A 107 -3.87 -22.55 -4.97
CA THR A 107 -3.69 -23.46 -3.83
C THR A 107 -4.31 -22.86 -2.57
N PHE A 108 -4.01 -21.60 -2.28
CA PHE A 108 -4.53 -20.89 -1.12
C PHE A 108 -6.06 -20.72 -1.16
N ALA A 109 -6.63 -20.42 -2.34
CA ALA A 109 -8.06 -20.30 -2.52
C ALA A 109 -8.80 -21.62 -2.22
N LEU A 110 -8.21 -22.75 -2.63
CA LEU A 110 -8.73 -24.07 -2.31
C LEU A 110 -8.62 -24.39 -0.82
N GLU A 111 -7.44 -24.20 -0.22
CA GLU A 111 -7.19 -24.49 1.20
C GLU A 111 -8.10 -23.70 2.13
N LYS A 112 -8.33 -22.43 1.82
CA LYS A 112 -9.16 -21.52 2.63
C LYS A 112 -10.62 -21.48 2.21
N ASN A 113 -11.00 -22.22 1.17
CA ASN A 113 -12.32 -22.24 0.57
C ASN A 113 -12.85 -20.81 0.31
N LEU A 114 -12.05 -20.03 -0.43
CA LEU A 114 -12.37 -18.63 -0.72
C LEU A 114 -13.50 -18.52 -1.74
N ASP A 115 -14.38 -17.56 -1.53
CA ASP A 115 -15.31 -17.09 -2.55
C ASP A 115 -14.63 -16.09 -3.52
N VAL A 116 -15.36 -15.64 -4.53
CA VAL A 116 -14.85 -14.71 -5.56
C VAL A 116 -14.43 -13.37 -4.97
N LEU A 117 -15.20 -12.84 -4.02
CA LEU A 117 -14.92 -11.55 -3.40
C LEU A 117 -13.68 -11.64 -2.51
N GLU A 118 -13.57 -12.68 -1.70
CA GLU A 118 -12.38 -12.96 -0.90
C GLU A 118 -11.14 -13.16 -1.79
N ALA A 119 -11.28 -13.90 -2.89
CA ALA A 119 -10.18 -14.13 -3.84
C ALA A 119 -9.71 -12.82 -4.48
N LYS A 120 -10.63 -11.95 -4.90
CA LYS A 120 -10.33 -10.62 -5.45
C LYS A 120 -9.56 -9.76 -4.45
N ASP A 121 -9.98 -9.77 -3.19
CA ASP A 121 -9.31 -9.03 -2.12
C ASP A 121 -7.90 -9.56 -1.85
N VAL A 122 -7.71 -10.89 -1.88
CA VAL A 122 -6.38 -11.50 -1.71
C VAL A 122 -5.48 -11.18 -2.90
N VAL A 123 -6.01 -11.22 -4.13
CA VAL A 123 -5.27 -10.81 -5.34
C VAL A 123 -4.78 -9.36 -5.23
N LYS A 124 -5.63 -8.46 -4.73
CA LYS A 124 -5.23 -7.07 -4.46
C LYS A 124 -4.09 -7.01 -3.45
N ALA A 125 -4.18 -7.75 -2.34
CA ALA A 125 -3.13 -7.81 -1.33
C ALA A 125 -1.79 -8.34 -1.90
N ILE A 126 -1.82 -9.37 -2.76
CA ILE A 126 -0.63 -9.90 -3.45
C ILE A 126 0.00 -8.81 -4.32
N LYS A 127 -0.79 -8.08 -5.12
CA LYS A 127 -0.29 -6.99 -5.98
C LYS A 127 0.37 -5.87 -5.17
N GLU A 128 -0.25 -5.47 -4.06
CA GLU A 128 0.31 -4.49 -3.14
C GLU A 128 1.62 -4.98 -2.50
N ALA A 129 1.68 -6.26 -2.08
CA ALA A 129 2.88 -6.87 -1.51
C ALA A 129 3.99 -7.02 -2.55
N SER A 130 3.66 -7.33 -3.81
CA SER A 130 4.63 -7.47 -4.90
C SER A 130 5.30 -6.14 -5.27
N SER A 131 4.66 -5.00 -5.01
CA SER A 131 5.25 -3.67 -5.21
C SER A 131 6.25 -3.27 -4.11
N VAL A 132 6.29 -4.01 -2.99
CA VAL A 132 7.21 -3.73 -1.88
C VAL A 132 8.55 -4.41 -2.15
N ALA A 133 9.61 -3.61 -2.28
CA ALA A 133 10.95 -4.12 -2.58
C ALA A 133 11.49 -5.07 -1.50
N ASN A 134 11.29 -4.71 -0.22
CA ASN A 134 11.72 -5.51 0.92
C ASN A 134 10.52 -5.82 1.83
N LEU A 135 10.20 -7.10 1.97
CA LEU A 135 9.21 -7.54 2.95
C LEU A 135 9.78 -7.39 4.37
N PRO A 136 8.92 -7.18 5.39
CA PRO A 136 9.35 -7.23 6.79
C PRO A 136 10.03 -8.56 7.10
N GLU A 137 10.96 -8.54 8.06
CA GLU A 137 11.71 -9.73 8.46
C GLU A 137 10.78 -10.89 8.86
N GLY A 138 10.99 -12.04 8.24
CA GLY A 138 10.23 -13.26 8.49
C GLY A 138 8.87 -13.34 7.80
N PHE A 139 8.49 -12.35 6.98
CA PHE A 139 7.34 -12.45 6.08
C PHE A 139 7.73 -13.16 4.79
N THR A 140 6.78 -13.90 4.24
CA THR A 140 6.96 -14.62 2.97
C THR A 140 6.13 -13.99 1.85
N ARG A 141 6.37 -14.41 0.60
CA ARG A 141 5.53 -14.01 -0.55
C ARG A 141 4.25 -14.86 -0.67
N HIS A 142 3.89 -15.60 0.38
CA HIS A 142 2.66 -16.38 0.43
C HIS A 142 1.43 -15.46 0.43
N PRO A 143 0.31 -15.82 -0.27
CA PRO A 143 -0.91 -15.02 -0.32
C PRO A 143 -1.44 -14.59 1.05
N GLY A 144 -1.37 -15.48 2.04
CA GLY A 144 -1.79 -15.20 3.42
C GLY A 144 -0.97 -14.09 4.08
N ASP A 145 0.35 -14.09 3.91
CA ASP A 145 1.22 -13.05 4.45
C ASP A 145 1.01 -11.70 3.75
N ALA A 146 0.67 -11.72 2.45
CA ALA A 146 0.28 -10.52 1.72
C ALA A 146 -0.98 -9.86 2.32
N VAL A 147 -1.98 -10.67 2.69
CA VAL A 147 -3.17 -10.16 3.40
C VAL A 147 -2.80 -9.56 4.75
N VAL A 148 -1.92 -10.21 5.50
CA VAL A 148 -1.46 -9.68 6.80
C VAL A 148 -0.77 -8.33 6.62
N LEU A 149 0.11 -8.18 5.63
CA LEU A 149 0.75 -6.89 5.33
C LEU A 149 -0.27 -5.79 5.03
N GLN A 150 -1.31 -6.10 4.26
CA GLN A 150 -2.39 -5.17 3.97
C GLN A 150 -3.16 -4.80 5.24
N VAL A 151 -3.48 -5.79 6.09
CA VAL A 151 -4.16 -5.56 7.38
C VAL A 151 -3.31 -4.69 8.31
N LEU A 152 -2.00 -4.95 8.43
CA LEU A 152 -1.11 -4.15 9.26
C LEU A 152 -1.05 -2.69 8.80
N LYS A 153 -1.00 -2.44 7.49
CA LYS A 153 -1.04 -1.09 6.93
C LYS A 153 -2.38 -0.39 7.23
N ALA A 154 -3.49 -1.09 7.00
CA ALA A 154 -4.82 -0.55 7.26
C ALA A 154 -5.03 -0.24 8.75
N ALA A 155 -4.55 -1.12 9.66
CA ALA A 155 -4.70 -0.95 11.10
C ALA A 155 -3.88 0.21 11.70
N GLN A 156 -2.91 0.77 10.95
CA GLN A 156 -2.15 1.96 11.37
C GLN A 156 -2.95 3.27 11.20
N GLY A 157 -4.07 3.25 10.47
CA GLY A 157 -4.96 4.41 10.33
C GLY A 157 -5.92 4.57 11.52
N LYS A 158 -6.60 5.73 11.59
CA LYS A 158 -7.73 5.95 12.53
C LYS A 158 -8.92 5.11 12.06
N ILE A 159 -9.04 3.87 12.55
CA ILE A 159 -10.11 2.94 12.18
C ILE A 159 -11.01 2.71 13.39
N ASP A 160 -12.33 2.69 13.13
CA ASP A 160 -13.34 2.29 14.10
C ASP A 160 -12.97 0.94 14.76
N PRO A 161 -13.14 0.77 16.08
CA PRO A 161 -12.79 -0.46 16.80
C PRO A 161 -13.44 -1.73 16.22
N GLN A 162 -14.66 -1.64 15.69
CA GLN A 162 -15.34 -2.78 15.09
C GLN A 162 -14.66 -3.19 13.75
N GLU A 163 -14.32 -2.21 12.93
CA GLU A 163 -13.62 -2.44 11.67
C GLU A 163 -12.21 -3.01 11.91
N ARG A 164 -11.50 -2.47 12.90
CA ARG A 164 -10.20 -2.99 13.33
C ARG A 164 -10.29 -4.45 13.79
N THR A 165 -11.30 -4.81 14.56
CA THR A 165 -11.55 -6.20 15.00
C THR A 165 -11.75 -7.13 13.77
N ARG A 166 -12.54 -6.70 12.79
CA ARG A 166 -12.74 -7.46 11.54
C ARG A 166 -11.45 -7.67 10.76
N LEU A 167 -10.63 -6.62 10.63
CA LEU A 167 -9.33 -6.70 9.97
C LEU A 167 -8.39 -7.68 10.68
N ILE A 168 -8.32 -7.64 12.01
CA ILE A 168 -7.49 -8.56 12.80
C ILE A 168 -7.98 -10.01 12.62
N ALA A 169 -9.28 -10.25 12.70
CA ALA A 169 -9.85 -11.59 12.48
C ALA A 169 -9.49 -12.12 11.08
N ARG A 170 -9.58 -11.27 10.05
CA ARG A 170 -9.15 -11.61 8.69
C ARG A 170 -7.67 -11.91 8.63
N GLY A 171 -6.82 -11.11 9.27
CA GLY A 171 -5.37 -11.34 9.32
C GLY A 171 -5.03 -12.68 9.98
N LEU A 172 -5.65 -13.03 11.11
CA LEU A 172 -5.46 -14.30 11.80
C LEU A 172 -5.91 -15.51 10.97
N ARG A 173 -7.04 -15.39 10.26
CA ARG A 173 -7.56 -16.46 9.38
C ARG A 173 -6.56 -16.81 8.27
N PHE A 174 -5.86 -15.82 7.74
CA PHE A 174 -5.05 -15.96 6.54
C PHE A 174 -3.54 -16.02 6.80
N ALA A 175 -3.05 -15.57 7.95
CA ALA A 175 -1.63 -15.57 8.29
C ALA A 175 -0.98 -16.95 8.03
N HIS A 176 0.12 -16.95 7.26
CA HIS A 176 0.85 -18.15 6.89
C HIS A 176 2.13 -18.30 7.72
N SER A 177 3.02 -17.30 7.71
CA SER A 177 4.25 -17.35 8.50
C SER A 177 3.99 -17.07 9.98
N GLU A 178 4.85 -17.61 10.85
CA GLU A 178 4.79 -17.39 12.28
C GLU A 178 4.96 -15.90 12.64
N LYS A 179 5.84 -15.20 11.91
CA LYS A 179 6.04 -13.75 12.10
C LYS A 179 4.82 -12.93 11.70
N ALA A 180 4.15 -13.27 10.59
CA ALA A 180 2.92 -12.63 10.19
C ALA A 180 1.81 -12.84 11.25
N ARG A 181 1.67 -14.06 11.76
CA ARG A 181 0.74 -14.38 12.84
C ARG A 181 1.03 -13.57 14.10
N SER A 182 2.28 -13.57 14.58
CA SER A 182 2.69 -12.82 15.75
C SER A 182 2.47 -11.30 15.59
N ALA A 183 2.65 -10.75 14.38
CA ALA A 183 2.38 -9.34 14.12
C ALA A 183 0.90 -8.98 14.29
N ILE A 184 -0.02 -9.86 13.84
CA ILE A 184 -1.45 -9.66 14.05
C ILE A 184 -1.84 -9.86 15.52
N GLU A 185 -1.25 -10.83 16.23
CA GLU A 185 -1.50 -11.06 17.65
C GLU A 185 -1.08 -9.87 18.50
N ARG A 186 0.01 -9.17 18.13
CA ARG A 186 0.39 -7.91 18.77
C ARG A 186 -0.68 -6.84 18.62
N LEU A 187 -1.30 -6.70 17.45
CA LEU A 187 -2.41 -5.77 17.28
C LEU A 187 -3.60 -6.05 18.19
N LEU A 188 -3.87 -7.33 18.50
CA LEU A 188 -4.90 -7.72 19.51
C LEU A 188 -4.49 -7.28 20.91
N THR A 189 -3.22 -7.52 21.27
CA THR A 189 -2.70 -7.16 22.60
C THR A 189 -2.71 -5.64 22.80
N ASP A 190 -2.36 -4.86 21.78
CA ASP A 190 -2.41 -3.40 21.79
C ASP A 190 -3.85 -2.86 21.92
N MET A 191 -4.85 -3.62 21.51
CA MET A 191 -6.26 -3.28 21.75
C MET A 191 -6.71 -3.55 23.20
N ALA A 192 -6.20 -4.64 23.78
CA ALA A 192 -6.56 -5.03 25.16
C ALA A 192 -5.88 -4.14 26.20
N ASN A 193 -4.71 -3.64 25.88
CA ASN A 193 -3.94 -2.68 26.69
C ASN A 193 -3.62 -1.49 25.79
N PRO A 194 -4.39 -0.40 25.79
CA PRO A 194 -4.01 0.80 25.08
C PRO A 194 -2.67 1.28 25.64
N SER A 195 -1.60 0.79 25.02
CA SER A 195 -0.26 1.26 25.30
C SER A 195 -0.20 2.75 24.98
N LYS A 196 0.57 3.52 25.73
CA LYS A 196 0.80 4.94 25.53
C LYS A 196 0.84 5.28 24.05
N LYS A 197 0.06 6.28 23.65
CA LYS A 197 0.06 6.75 22.24
C LYS A 197 1.51 6.98 21.82
N LYS A 198 1.90 6.35 20.70
CA LYS A 198 3.24 6.60 20.15
C LYS A 198 3.27 7.98 19.52
N ALA A 199 4.36 8.71 19.74
CA ALA A 199 4.57 9.96 19.06
C ALA A 199 4.41 9.82 17.53
N PRO A 200 3.79 10.79 16.85
CA PRO A 200 3.65 10.76 15.41
C PRO A 200 5.03 10.75 14.74
N LYS A 201 5.13 10.11 13.59
CA LYS A 201 6.36 10.15 12.80
C LYS A 201 6.57 11.59 12.32
N LEU A 202 7.82 12.08 12.43
CA LEU A 202 8.16 13.36 11.84
C LEU A 202 7.82 13.36 10.34
N PRO A 203 7.05 14.34 9.84
CA PRO A 203 6.78 14.46 8.43
C PRO A 203 8.10 14.71 7.68
N ASN A 204 8.39 13.86 6.71
CA ASN A 204 9.60 13.94 5.91
C ASN A 204 9.21 14.20 4.45
N PHE A 205 9.56 15.37 3.94
CA PHE A 205 9.29 15.79 2.57
C PHE A 205 10.59 15.76 1.75
N ARG A 206 10.51 15.19 0.52
CA ARG A 206 11.62 15.20 -0.42
C ARG A 206 11.34 16.20 -1.52
N TYR A 207 12.41 16.81 -2.00
CA TYR A 207 12.39 17.68 -3.15
C TYR A 207 12.25 16.85 -4.43
N ASP A 208 11.03 16.71 -4.96
CA ASP A 208 10.74 15.91 -6.17
C ASP A 208 9.78 16.59 -7.15
N SER A 209 9.41 17.88 -6.95
CA SER A 209 8.42 18.55 -7.80
C SER A 209 9.01 19.78 -8.48
N GLU A 210 8.93 19.80 -9.83
CA GLU A 210 9.33 20.92 -10.67
C GLU A 210 8.29 22.06 -10.72
N ASP A 211 7.06 21.82 -10.22
CA ASP A 211 5.90 22.72 -10.43
C ASP A 211 5.57 23.64 -9.25
N SER A 212 6.34 23.63 -8.17
CA SER A 212 6.03 24.41 -6.97
C SER A 212 6.83 25.72 -6.91
N ILE A 213 6.13 26.84 -6.68
CA ILE A 213 6.75 28.16 -6.49
C ILE A 213 7.58 28.14 -5.21
N PRO A 214 8.90 28.41 -5.26
CA PRO A 214 9.76 28.41 -4.08
C PRO A 214 9.34 29.52 -3.10
N ARG A 215 9.49 29.25 -1.80
CA ARG A 215 9.34 30.24 -0.74
C ARG A 215 10.67 30.46 -0.03
N ILE A 216 10.99 31.71 0.29
CA ILE A 216 12.24 32.07 0.99
C ILE A 216 11.91 32.28 2.47
N LEU A 217 12.56 31.51 3.35
CA LEU A 217 12.36 31.57 4.79
C LEU A 217 13.67 31.89 5.53
N PRO A 218 13.60 32.60 6.67
CA PRO A 218 14.78 32.92 7.46
C PRO A 218 15.32 31.68 8.18
N VAL A 219 16.64 31.51 8.18
CA VAL A 219 17.34 30.50 8.97
C VAL A 219 17.73 31.11 10.30
N VAL A 220 17.10 30.65 11.38
CA VAL A 220 17.29 31.21 12.74
C VAL A 220 18.58 30.78 13.38
N GLY A 221 19.16 29.67 12.96
CA GLY A 221 20.45 29.15 13.44
C GLY A 221 20.61 27.67 13.22
N THR A 222 21.63 27.10 13.88
CA THR A 222 21.99 25.68 13.78
C THR A 222 21.91 25.03 15.17
N LEU A 223 21.31 23.83 15.27
CA LEU A 223 21.28 23.05 16.51
C LEU A 223 22.69 22.56 16.90
N PRO A 224 23.03 22.54 18.21
CA PRO A 224 22.24 22.99 19.35
C PRO A 224 22.22 24.53 19.48
N MET A 225 21.05 25.09 19.81
CA MET A 225 20.90 26.54 20.01
C MET A 225 19.94 26.84 21.17
N SER A 226 19.99 28.07 21.70
CA SER A 226 19.08 28.49 22.77
C SER A 226 17.70 28.90 22.21
N ILE A 227 16.69 28.81 23.06
CA ILE A 227 15.34 29.28 22.74
C ILE A 227 15.30 30.81 22.54
N GLU A 228 16.22 31.55 23.17
CA GLU A 228 16.34 33.00 23.00
C GLU A 228 16.82 33.35 21.59
N GLN A 229 17.84 32.66 21.10
CA GLN A 229 18.32 32.80 19.72
C GLN A 229 17.19 32.45 18.71
N PHE A 230 16.43 31.38 18.96
CA PHE A 230 15.30 31.01 18.14
C PHE A 230 14.23 32.11 18.08
N LYS A 231 13.98 32.82 19.18
CA LYS A 231 12.99 33.92 19.25
C LYS A 231 13.52 35.25 18.73
N ALA A 232 14.83 35.41 18.61
CA ALA A 232 15.46 36.69 18.26
C ALA A 232 15.21 37.11 16.78
N VAL A 233 14.91 36.16 15.89
CA VAL A 233 14.63 36.46 14.50
C VAL A 233 13.26 37.11 14.39
N PRO A 234 13.14 38.34 13.81
CA PRO A 234 11.89 39.05 13.71
C PRO A 234 10.93 38.33 12.76
N PHE A 235 9.64 38.63 12.92
CA PHE A 235 8.61 38.24 11.98
C PHE A 235 8.94 38.75 10.58
N THR A 236 8.71 37.92 9.56
CA THR A 236 8.98 38.24 8.16
C THR A 236 7.67 38.41 7.42
N ASP A 237 7.42 39.59 6.89
CA ASP A 237 6.24 39.90 6.09
C ASP A 237 6.52 39.61 4.61
N GLU A 238 5.70 38.74 4.02
CA GLU A 238 5.80 38.35 2.62
C GLU A 238 4.67 39.03 1.80
N MET A 239 5.05 39.86 0.84
CA MET A 239 4.10 40.57 -0.03
C MET A 239 3.71 39.69 -1.22
N THR A 240 2.47 39.19 -1.20
CA THR A 240 1.86 38.53 -2.35
C THR A 240 1.47 39.57 -3.43
N PRO A 241 1.45 39.19 -4.74
CA PRO A 241 1.66 37.85 -5.32
C PRO A 241 3.11 37.57 -5.73
N PHE A 242 4.06 38.44 -5.47
CA PHE A 242 5.44 38.33 -5.99
C PHE A 242 6.41 37.66 -5.04
N GLY A 243 5.99 37.26 -3.85
CA GLY A 243 6.88 36.67 -2.83
C GLY A 243 7.99 37.64 -2.38
N ILE A 244 7.71 38.96 -2.37
CA ILE A 244 8.68 39.96 -1.91
C ILE A 244 8.75 39.91 -0.40
N VAL A 245 9.95 39.64 0.13
CA VAL A 245 10.20 39.57 1.56
C VAL A 245 10.91 40.86 2.00
N HIS A 246 10.32 41.58 2.95
CA HIS A 246 10.94 42.71 3.60
C HIS A 246 11.58 42.25 4.92
N SER A 247 12.91 42.34 5.01
CA SER A 247 13.66 42.07 6.26
C SER A 247 14.41 43.28 6.69
N SER A 248 14.31 43.61 7.98
CA SER A 248 15.07 44.68 8.62
C SER A 248 16.35 44.17 9.30
N SER A 249 16.63 42.88 9.26
CA SER A 249 17.77 42.25 9.93
C SER A 249 18.71 41.55 8.95
N GLU A 250 20.01 41.49 9.29
CA GLU A 250 20.96 40.60 8.63
C GLU A 250 20.67 39.16 9.06
N SER A 251 19.97 38.44 8.21
CA SER A 251 19.59 37.04 8.44
C SER A 251 20.08 36.15 7.30
N THR A 252 20.36 34.89 7.58
CA THR A 252 20.58 33.87 6.57
C THR A 252 19.23 33.37 6.08
N TRP A 253 19.10 33.13 4.79
CA TRP A 253 17.85 32.76 4.14
C TRP A 253 18.00 31.43 3.42
N ALA A 254 16.98 30.59 3.49
CA ALA A 254 16.88 29.35 2.73
C ALA A 254 15.72 29.42 1.74
N THR A 255 15.97 29.02 0.50
CA THR A 255 14.93 28.82 -0.50
C THR A 255 14.39 27.42 -0.39
N LEU A 256 13.12 27.29 -0.06
CA LEU A 256 12.43 25.99 0.01
C LEU A 256 11.48 25.81 -1.16
N PRO A 257 11.25 24.56 -1.59
CA PRO A 257 10.22 24.27 -2.57
C PRO A 257 8.85 24.72 -2.08
N GLY A 258 7.96 25.08 -3.00
CA GLY A 258 6.60 25.48 -2.69
C GLY A 258 5.70 24.32 -2.25
N TRP A 259 6.18 23.47 -1.37
CA TRP A 259 5.35 22.43 -0.76
C TRP A 259 4.24 23.05 0.09
N PHE A 260 3.10 22.37 0.14
CA PHE A 260 1.94 22.80 0.90
C PHE A 260 2.28 23.22 2.34
N VAL A 261 3.06 22.40 3.05
CA VAL A 261 3.50 22.69 4.43
C VAL A 261 4.35 23.96 4.55
N VAL A 262 5.11 24.29 3.50
CA VAL A 262 5.93 25.51 3.47
C VAL A 262 5.07 26.74 3.22
N HIS A 263 4.03 26.62 2.37
CA HIS A 263 3.11 27.70 2.08
C HIS A 263 2.11 27.98 3.20
N GLU A 264 1.69 26.97 3.95
CA GLU A 264 0.76 27.13 5.07
C GLU A 264 1.38 27.77 6.32
N ALA A 265 2.70 27.74 6.46
CA ALA A 265 3.37 28.32 7.63
C ALA A 265 3.21 29.85 7.61
N GLU A 266 2.51 30.43 8.61
CA GLU A 266 2.28 31.88 8.69
C GLU A 266 3.56 32.62 9.13
N ASP A 267 4.27 32.13 10.17
CA ASP A 267 5.54 32.65 10.65
C ASP A 267 6.60 31.54 10.60
N GLY A 268 6.81 31.02 9.38
CA GLY A 268 7.74 29.92 9.12
C GLY A 268 9.20 30.35 9.29
N VAL A 269 9.97 29.59 10.06
CA VAL A 269 11.41 29.75 10.22
C VAL A 269 12.13 28.42 10.08
N ILE A 270 13.40 28.47 9.69
CA ILE A 270 14.22 27.29 9.45
C ILE A 270 15.28 27.14 10.54
N VAL A 271 15.39 25.96 11.11
CA VAL A 271 16.50 25.54 11.97
C VAL A 271 17.37 24.55 11.20
N SER A 272 18.64 24.88 11.02
CA SER A 272 19.61 23.98 10.38
C SER A 272 20.14 22.96 11.38
N CYS A 273 20.33 21.72 10.97
CA CYS A 273 20.90 20.67 11.81
C CYS A 273 21.40 19.50 10.96
N ASN A 274 21.97 18.50 11.58
CA ASN A 274 22.14 17.19 11.00
C ASN A 274 21.28 16.16 11.73
N THR A 275 21.20 14.96 11.20
CA THR A 275 20.39 13.89 11.79
C THR A 275 20.72 13.60 13.25
N ASP A 276 21.99 13.66 13.64
CA ASP A 276 22.43 13.36 15.01
C ASP A 276 22.03 14.48 15.99
N THR A 277 22.22 15.75 15.59
CA THR A 277 21.84 16.91 16.42
C THR A 277 20.33 17.05 16.53
N LEU A 278 19.59 16.73 15.46
CA LEU A 278 18.14 16.69 15.49
C LEU A 278 17.65 15.61 16.45
N GLN A 279 18.24 14.43 16.40
CA GLN A 279 17.94 13.33 17.30
C GLN A 279 18.14 13.73 18.78
N ALA A 280 19.26 14.37 19.10
CA ALA A 280 19.54 14.86 20.44
C ALA A 280 18.59 15.98 20.90
N ALA A 281 17.96 16.70 19.96
CA ALA A 281 17.00 17.75 20.24
C ALA A 281 15.56 17.25 20.42
N ILE A 282 15.23 16.01 20.00
CA ILE A 282 13.91 15.41 20.19
C ILE A 282 13.84 14.71 21.55
N THR A 283 12.80 14.99 22.31
CA THR A 283 12.66 14.51 23.71
C THR A 283 12.26 13.03 23.81
N GLN A 284 11.92 12.35 22.71
CA GLN A 284 11.43 10.98 22.70
C GLN A 284 12.30 10.05 21.87
N GLU A 285 12.86 9.02 22.51
CA GLU A 285 13.78 8.05 21.88
C GLU A 285 13.18 7.20 20.74
N GLU A 286 11.87 6.96 20.73
CA GLU A 286 11.23 6.07 19.75
C GLU A 286 11.07 6.64 18.33
N VAL A 287 11.16 7.94 18.14
CA VAL A 287 10.96 8.61 16.83
C VAL A 287 12.15 8.45 15.90
N VAL A 288 13.29 8.18 16.47
CA VAL A 288 14.61 8.20 15.85
C VAL A 288 14.87 7.06 14.88
N SER A 289 14.17 5.93 15.02
CA SER A 289 14.36 4.76 14.14
C SER A 289 13.95 4.98 12.67
N THR A 290 13.35 6.13 12.36
CA THR A 290 12.88 6.47 11.00
C THR A 290 13.92 7.27 10.20
N ILE A 291 14.90 7.87 10.88
CA ILE A 291 16.02 8.57 10.24
C ILE A 291 17.10 7.53 9.94
N ARG A 292 17.50 7.42 8.67
CA ARG A 292 18.46 6.41 8.20
C ARG A 292 19.79 6.54 8.94
N ASN A 293 20.52 5.43 9.13
CA ASN A 293 21.86 5.32 9.75
C ASN A 293 22.97 6.12 9.02
N ARG A 294 22.67 7.28 8.49
CA ARG A 294 23.61 8.12 7.76
C ARG A 294 23.44 9.56 8.23
N VAL A 295 24.55 10.20 8.61
CA VAL A 295 24.54 11.62 8.96
C VAL A 295 24.24 12.43 7.71
N GLU A 296 23.12 13.09 7.68
CA GLU A 296 22.64 13.94 6.57
C GLU A 296 22.29 15.32 7.14
N ASP A 297 22.50 16.36 6.33
CA ASP A 297 22.05 17.72 6.68
C ASP A 297 20.53 17.80 6.58
N VAL A 298 19.89 18.43 7.56
CA VAL A 298 18.45 18.54 7.71
C VAL A 298 18.06 19.97 8.01
N LEU A 299 16.97 20.42 7.37
CA LEU A 299 16.32 21.68 7.69
C LEU A 299 14.99 21.39 8.39
N VAL A 300 14.80 21.95 9.59
CA VAL A 300 13.56 21.84 10.35
C VAL A 300 12.75 23.11 10.14
N LEU A 301 11.57 22.97 9.53
CA LEU A 301 10.60 24.07 9.41
C LEU A 301 9.78 24.15 10.71
N VAL A 302 9.73 25.32 11.29
CA VAL A 302 8.92 25.63 12.47
C VAL A 302 8.03 26.82 12.16
N ASP A 303 6.72 26.67 12.35
CA ASP A 303 5.76 27.77 12.30
C ASP A 303 5.55 28.33 13.71
N ARG A 304 6.06 29.55 13.96
CA ARG A 304 5.96 30.21 15.27
C ARG A 304 4.57 30.83 15.53
N ALA A 305 3.74 30.97 14.48
CA ALA A 305 2.37 31.43 14.62
C ALA A 305 1.46 30.34 15.16
N GLN A 306 1.75 29.08 14.84
CA GLN A 306 0.95 27.94 15.29
C GLN A 306 1.25 27.65 16.77
N ARG A 307 0.28 27.96 17.65
CA ARG A 307 0.40 27.77 19.10
C ARG A 307 -0.70 26.90 19.69
N ASP A 308 -1.70 26.57 18.86
CA ASP A 308 -2.79 25.72 19.28
C ASP A 308 -2.33 24.28 19.42
N TRP A 309 -2.93 23.59 20.38
CA TRP A 309 -2.62 22.19 20.63
C TRP A 309 -2.98 21.30 19.43
N ASP A 310 -2.01 20.55 18.93
CA ASP A 310 -2.19 19.51 17.92
C ASP A 310 -1.60 18.19 18.41
N GLU A 311 -2.42 17.17 18.57
CA GLU A 311 -1.99 15.82 18.98
C GLU A 311 -1.03 15.15 17.98
N ASN A 312 -0.94 15.63 16.75
CA ASN A 312 -0.05 15.13 15.70
C ASN A 312 1.17 16.05 15.47
N GLY A 313 1.29 17.13 16.20
CA GLY A 313 2.34 18.14 16.05
C GLY A 313 3.47 18.00 17.07
N TYR A 314 4.64 18.52 16.70
CA TYR A 314 5.76 18.73 17.60
C TYR A 314 5.83 20.19 18.01
N PHE A 315 6.17 20.45 19.25
CA PHE A 315 6.30 21.80 19.79
C PHE A 315 7.77 22.15 20.04
N ALA A 316 8.18 23.34 19.64
CA ALA A 316 9.48 23.92 19.97
C ALA A 316 9.41 24.47 21.41
N ILE A 317 10.17 23.88 22.31
CA ILE A 317 10.20 24.22 23.75
C ILE A 317 11.62 24.51 24.22
N ALA A 318 11.73 25.15 25.38
CA ALA A 318 13.01 25.25 26.11
C ALA A 318 13.18 24.06 27.05
N ASP A 319 14.39 23.47 27.09
CA ASP A 319 14.76 22.56 28.17
C ASP A 319 15.14 23.32 29.45
N GLU A 320 15.53 22.60 30.49
CA GLU A 320 15.95 23.21 31.80
C GLU A 320 17.16 24.15 31.68
N ASP A 321 18.02 23.94 30.69
CA ASP A 321 19.18 24.72 30.38
C ASP A 321 18.92 25.88 29.41
N GLY A 322 17.68 26.04 28.94
CA GLY A 322 17.25 27.06 27.98
C GLY A 322 17.57 26.72 26.51
N ASN A 323 17.94 25.49 26.18
CA ASN A 323 18.17 25.06 24.80
C ASN A 323 16.87 24.71 24.10
N LEU A 324 16.86 24.92 22.79
CA LEU A 324 15.73 24.53 21.92
C LEU A 324 15.63 23.00 21.82
N LYS A 325 14.46 22.49 22.16
CA LYS A 325 14.06 21.10 21.99
C LYS A 325 12.74 20.99 21.23
N PHE A 326 12.53 19.83 20.61
CA PHE A 326 11.28 19.48 19.97
C PHE A 326 10.60 18.36 20.77
N ALA A 327 9.42 18.64 21.28
CA ALA A 327 8.68 17.70 22.10
C ALA A 327 7.27 17.46 21.54
N TRP A 328 6.83 16.24 21.65
CA TRP A 328 5.44 15.85 21.45
C TRP A 328 4.83 15.51 22.81
N PHE A 329 3.59 15.90 23.04
CA PHE A 329 2.89 15.66 24.29
C PHE A 329 1.62 14.85 24.04
N GLU A 330 1.40 13.85 24.86
CA GLU A 330 0.15 13.09 24.89
C GLU A 330 -0.94 13.92 25.58
N SER A 331 -2.16 13.99 24.98
CA SER A 331 -3.31 14.71 25.52
C SER A 331 -3.99 13.95 26.67
#